data_519e400e2cc1170b29a3179518ec4f21
#
_entry.id   519e400e2cc1170b29a3179518ec4f21
#
_cell.length_a   1.000
_cell.length_b   1.000
_cell.length_c   1.000
_cell.angle_alpha   90.00
_cell.angle_beta   90.00
_cell.angle_gamma   90.00
#
_symmetry.space_group_name_H-M   'P 1'
#
loop_
_entity.id
_entity.type
_entity.pdbx_description
1 polymer ?
#
loop_
_entity_poly.entity_id
_entity_poly.type
_entity_poly.pdbx_seq_one_letter_code
_entity_poly.pdbx_strand_id
1 'polypeptide(L)'
;MSYDFIIIGAGHNGLACAAYLAKAGQKVLVVERDARVGGGCHTEEVTLPGFKHNLCSVVHTHIPSSPVYRDLELERHGVRYVYPEHLRGTIFPDHRSIVMYRDTERMAAELAKFSARDARTYSQLHADYAEFIDTTYRPLMYSPALPPSLEGAELEKSEEGRTMLQWRQSTPIQLLNEFFESEEVKVHFLTRMTVLGFPPDQHGQGWICLFRILTGEAPICVGGSQELAHGLRRVVEANGGVVQTNMDVKRILLRGNRATGIEMTDGSRIEAAKAVVTNLEPKKSFLKLVGEEHLPSSFATRVKNYHARGRSLFTLHLALSEPPQYIAAAQNPSVNTSFSQEMFGASIQDQVQAYQDIAQGKPPRKAMLQIPIPTLFDPSQAPAGKHTAVVWQYAPYNVGAEGPAGWKPFREEYAAHILDLWRYYAPNITKDKILGMSIHDPSDTERMNDNLVGGVDVVGDMTPDQMGYFRPFAGWSGYRSPVEGLYMCGGSCHPGGGVHAGGGYNAAGVIAQDHDLKKWWN
;
A
#
# COMPACT_ATOMS: atom_id res chain seq x y z
N MET A 1 23.75 26.55 3.69
CA MET A 1 24.34 25.45 2.91
C MET A 1 23.44 25.21 1.71
N SER A 2 23.99 24.99 0.53
CA SER A 2 23.22 24.69 -0.67
C SER A 2 23.27 23.19 -0.94
N TYR A 3 22.12 22.58 -1.23
CA TYR A 3 21.98 21.20 -1.66
C TYR A 3 21.71 21.14 -3.16
N ASP A 4 22.09 20.05 -3.83
CA ASP A 4 21.71 19.84 -5.23
C ASP A 4 20.21 19.56 -5.31
N PHE A 5 19.72 18.68 -4.45
CA PHE A 5 18.32 18.26 -4.40
C PHE A 5 17.76 18.35 -2.98
N ILE A 6 16.53 18.82 -2.86
CA ILE A 6 15.75 18.80 -1.63
C ILE A 6 14.54 17.92 -1.84
N ILE A 7 14.36 16.91 -0.98
CA ILE A 7 13.20 16.01 -1.01
C ILE A 7 12.29 16.36 0.16
N ILE A 8 11.01 16.68 -0.13
CA ILE A 8 9.99 16.99 0.86
C ILE A 8 9.20 15.73 1.21
N GLY A 9 9.32 15.26 2.44
CA GLY A 9 8.68 14.05 2.98
C GLY A 9 9.57 12.81 2.95
N ALA A 10 9.88 12.27 4.14
CA ALA A 10 10.70 11.08 4.36
C ALA A 10 9.89 9.77 4.41
N GLY A 11 8.85 9.64 3.59
CA GLY A 11 8.23 8.36 3.30
C GLY A 11 9.15 7.48 2.44
N HIS A 12 8.87 6.16 2.36
CA HIS A 12 9.74 5.20 1.66
C HIS A 12 10.07 5.56 0.20
N ASN A 13 9.16 6.21 -0.55
CA ASN A 13 9.44 6.69 -1.91
C ASN A 13 10.40 7.87 -1.93
N GLY A 14 10.21 8.87 -1.05
CA GLY A 14 11.11 10.03 -0.92
C GLY A 14 12.51 9.62 -0.50
N LEU A 15 12.62 8.72 0.49
CA LEU A 15 13.89 8.16 0.94
C LEU A 15 14.58 7.32 -0.14
N ALA A 16 13.83 6.53 -0.92
CA ALA A 16 14.40 5.79 -2.05
C ALA A 16 14.94 6.73 -3.12
N CYS A 17 14.18 7.75 -3.54
CA CYS A 17 14.65 8.77 -4.48
C CYS A 17 15.93 9.45 -3.97
N ALA A 18 15.94 9.86 -2.71
CA ALA A 18 17.11 10.47 -2.06
C ALA A 18 18.33 9.54 -2.05
N ALA A 19 18.13 8.25 -1.76
CA ALA A 19 19.21 7.26 -1.70
C ALA A 19 19.86 7.06 -3.08
N TYR A 20 19.07 6.97 -4.15
CA TYR A 20 19.60 6.86 -5.51
C TYR A 20 20.40 8.10 -5.92
N LEU A 21 19.88 9.31 -5.63
CA LEU A 21 20.57 10.58 -5.94
C LEU A 21 21.82 10.77 -5.08
N ALA A 22 21.78 10.44 -3.80
CA ALA A 22 22.97 10.54 -2.92
C ALA A 22 24.07 9.59 -3.40
N LYS A 23 23.71 8.32 -3.73
CA LYS A 23 24.67 7.33 -4.25
C LYS A 23 25.19 7.69 -5.65
N ALA A 24 24.48 8.57 -6.40
CA ALA A 24 25.00 9.22 -7.62
C ALA A 24 25.90 10.44 -7.33
N GLY A 25 26.33 10.66 -6.09
CA GLY A 25 27.25 11.72 -5.69
C GLY A 25 26.61 13.11 -5.53
N GLN A 26 25.28 13.19 -5.43
CA GLN A 26 24.58 14.47 -5.28
C GLN A 26 24.45 14.85 -3.81
N LYS A 27 24.50 16.16 -3.53
CA LYS A 27 24.22 16.71 -2.19
C LYS A 27 22.70 16.74 -1.97
N VAL A 28 22.18 15.79 -1.21
CA VAL A 28 20.74 15.60 -0.99
C VAL A 28 20.36 15.96 0.43
N LEU A 29 19.27 16.72 0.57
CA LEU A 29 18.57 16.94 1.84
C LEU A 29 17.18 16.34 1.74
N VAL A 30 16.81 15.52 2.72
CA VAL A 30 15.42 15.08 2.95
C VAL A 30 14.89 15.83 4.16
N VAL A 31 13.73 16.47 4.04
CA VAL A 31 13.04 17.13 5.15
C VAL A 31 11.73 16.41 5.46
N GLU A 32 11.48 16.16 6.74
CA GLU A 32 10.28 15.48 7.25
C GLU A 32 9.67 16.32 8.37
N ARG A 33 8.37 16.53 8.29
CA ARG A 33 7.63 17.29 9.30
C ARG A 33 7.55 16.55 10.64
N ASP A 34 7.31 15.23 10.60
CA ASP A 34 7.23 14.41 11.80
C ASP A 34 8.61 14.21 12.44
N ALA A 35 8.64 13.84 13.71
CA ALA A 35 9.85 13.43 14.41
C ALA A 35 10.44 12.10 13.87
N ARG A 36 9.66 11.34 13.11
CA ARG A 36 9.99 10.01 12.60
C ARG A 36 9.92 9.98 11.08
N VAL A 37 10.76 9.15 10.48
CA VAL A 37 10.71 8.82 9.05
C VAL A 37 9.80 7.61 8.81
N GLY A 38 9.28 7.47 7.59
CA GLY A 38 8.57 6.25 7.16
C GLY A 38 7.28 6.52 6.38
N GLY A 39 6.56 7.58 6.70
CA GLY A 39 5.25 7.85 6.10
C GLY A 39 4.27 6.70 6.42
N GLY A 40 3.81 5.95 5.38
CA GLY A 40 2.97 4.76 5.57
C GLY A 40 3.70 3.53 6.12
N CYS A 41 5.03 3.53 6.15
CA CYS A 41 5.85 2.52 6.86
C CYS A 41 6.11 3.01 8.29
N HIS A 42 5.11 2.85 9.16
CA HIS A 42 5.14 3.39 10.53
C HIS A 42 4.88 2.28 11.54
N THR A 43 5.77 2.15 12.53
CA THR A 43 5.66 1.18 13.61
C THR A 43 5.75 1.90 14.94
N GLU A 44 4.80 1.66 15.87
CA GLU A 44 4.72 2.35 17.14
C GLU A 44 4.12 1.49 18.26
N GLU A 45 4.44 1.82 19.50
CA GLU A 45 3.89 1.18 20.71
C GLU A 45 2.60 1.88 21.16
N VAL A 46 1.50 1.71 20.39
CA VAL A 46 0.23 2.40 20.63
C VAL A 46 -0.69 1.73 21.65
N THR A 47 -0.32 0.56 22.18
CA THR A 47 -1.10 -0.17 23.18
C THR A 47 -0.39 -0.21 24.53
N LEU A 48 0.69 -0.96 24.64
CA LEU A 48 1.50 -1.15 25.84
C LEU A 48 2.98 -1.10 25.47
N PRO A 49 3.87 -0.73 26.42
CA PRO A 49 5.31 -0.79 26.19
C PRO A 49 5.77 -2.17 25.73
N GLY A 50 6.65 -2.21 24.71
CA GLY A 50 7.19 -3.41 24.10
C GLY A 50 6.29 -4.08 23.06
N PHE A 51 5.06 -3.61 22.83
CA PHE A 51 4.18 -4.09 21.79
C PHE A 51 4.23 -3.14 20.58
N LYS A 52 4.95 -3.53 19.54
CA LYS A 52 5.13 -2.73 18.32
C LYS A 52 4.01 -3.02 17.32
N HIS A 53 3.27 -2.01 16.93
CA HIS A 53 2.19 -2.09 15.97
C HIS A 53 2.55 -1.39 14.67
N ASN A 54 2.30 -2.04 13.55
CA ASN A 54 2.41 -1.44 12.23
C ASN A 54 1.10 -0.71 11.91
N LEU A 55 1.15 0.63 11.82
CA LEU A 55 -0.07 1.44 11.82
C LEU A 55 -0.76 1.54 10.46
N CYS A 56 -0.01 1.39 9.36
CA CYS A 56 -0.56 1.44 8.00
C CYS A 56 -0.19 0.20 7.19
N SER A 57 1.10 -0.07 6.97
CA SER A 57 1.54 -1.22 6.20
C SER A 57 2.12 -2.31 7.10
N VAL A 58 1.74 -3.56 6.87
CA VAL A 58 2.21 -4.72 7.64
C VAL A 58 3.09 -5.64 6.78
N VAL A 59 2.83 -5.70 5.48
CA VAL A 59 3.61 -6.50 4.51
C VAL A 59 4.16 -5.62 3.39
N HIS A 60 5.32 -5.98 2.87
CA HIS A 60 6.01 -5.26 1.81
C HIS A 60 6.21 -6.15 0.58
N THR A 61 5.10 -6.60 -0.01
CA THR A 61 5.05 -7.64 -1.06
C THR A 61 6.08 -7.45 -2.18
N HIS A 62 6.39 -6.21 -2.54
CA HIS A 62 7.23 -5.95 -3.71
C HIS A 62 8.65 -5.50 -3.37
N ILE A 63 8.97 -5.15 -2.12
CA ILE A 63 10.30 -4.63 -1.76
C ILE A 63 11.41 -5.68 -1.93
N PRO A 64 11.30 -6.90 -1.39
CA PRO A 64 12.42 -7.84 -1.44
C PRO A 64 12.84 -8.25 -2.85
N SER A 65 11.89 -8.28 -3.79
CA SER A 65 12.14 -8.59 -5.22
C SER A 65 12.41 -7.35 -6.08
N SER A 66 12.40 -6.15 -5.48
CA SER A 66 12.56 -4.89 -6.21
C SER A 66 14.02 -4.59 -6.57
N PRO A 67 14.25 -3.81 -7.63
CA PRO A 67 15.57 -3.23 -7.87
C PRO A 67 16.04 -2.38 -6.68
N VAL A 68 15.13 -1.70 -5.98
CA VAL A 68 15.46 -0.85 -4.82
C VAL A 68 16.15 -1.64 -3.70
N TYR A 69 15.64 -2.84 -3.38
CA TYR A 69 16.25 -3.68 -2.33
C TYR A 69 17.65 -4.13 -2.70
N ARG A 70 17.82 -4.57 -3.94
CA ARG A 70 19.09 -5.08 -4.47
C ARG A 70 20.11 -3.95 -4.66
N ASP A 71 19.77 -2.88 -5.39
CA ASP A 71 20.68 -1.82 -5.81
C ASP A 71 21.18 -0.98 -4.62
N LEU A 72 20.30 -0.78 -3.63
CA LEU A 72 20.64 -0.06 -2.40
C LEU A 72 21.21 -0.96 -1.31
N GLU A 73 21.38 -2.26 -1.60
CA GLU A 73 21.92 -3.26 -0.65
C GLU A 73 21.23 -3.19 0.73
N LEU A 74 19.89 -3.08 0.73
CA LEU A 74 19.13 -2.77 1.94
C LEU A 74 19.35 -3.78 3.08
N GLU A 75 19.68 -5.03 2.78
CA GLU A 75 20.03 -6.02 3.77
C GLU A 75 21.28 -5.63 4.57
N ARG A 76 22.32 -5.08 3.91
CA ARG A 76 23.53 -4.53 4.57
C ARG A 76 23.21 -3.32 5.43
N HIS A 77 22.12 -2.63 5.11
CA HIS A 77 21.60 -1.53 5.90
C HIS A 77 20.54 -1.96 6.91
N GLY A 78 20.50 -3.27 7.28
CA GLY A 78 19.71 -3.80 8.38
C GLY A 78 18.23 -4.08 8.05
N VAL A 79 17.82 -3.97 6.80
CA VAL A 79 16.45 -4.33 6.38
C VAL A 79 16.40 -5.83 6.10
N ARG A 80 15.66 -6.57 6.91
CA ARG A 80 15.49 -8.02 6.76
C ARG A 80 14.03 -8.38 6.63
N TYR A 81 13.76 -9.48 5.93
CA TYR A 81 12.41 -9.99 5.74
C TYR A 81 12.31 -11.46 6.14
N VAL A 82 11.20 -11.81 6.77
CA VAL A 82 10.77 -13.19 6.98
C VAL A 82 9.58 -13.49 6.06
N TYR A 83 9.48 -14.74 5.63
CA TYR A 83 8.48 -15.17 4.66
C TYR A 83 7.62 -16.27 5.29
N PRO A 84 6.36 -15.98 5.63
CA PRO A 84 5.43 -16.99 6.08
C PRO A 84 5.25 -18.10 5.04
N GLU A 85 5.21 -19.36 5.48
CA GLU A 85 4.85 -20.49 4.62
C GLU A 85 3.37 -20.42 4.23
N HIS A 86 2.53 -20.12 5.22
CA HIS A 86 1.09 -19.94 5.07
C HIS A 86 0.79 -18.44 5.02
N LEU A 87 0.40 -17.97 3.84
CA LEU A 87 0.31 -16.54 3.59
C LEU A 87 -0.94 -15.93 4.21
N ARG A 88 -2.11 -16.50 3.88
CA ARG A 88 -3.42 -15.98 4.26
C ARG A 88 -4.39 -17.12 4.38
N GLY A 89 -5.32 -17.00 5.31
CA GLY A 89 -6.48 -17.89 5.43
C GLY A 89 -7.76 -17.08 5.18
N THR A 90 -8.58 -17.51 4.25
CA THR A 90 -9.97 -17.04 4.17
C THR A 90 -10.82 -17.99 4.97
N ILE A 91 -11.54 -17.48 5.98
CA ILE A 91 -12.44 -18.25 6.82
C ILE A 91 -13.88 -17.85 6.51
N PHE A 92 -14.68 -18.82 6.11
CA PHE A 92 -16.10 -18.61 5.79
C PHE A 92 -16.97 -18.67 7.05
N PRO A 93 -18.22 -18.13 7.01
CA PRO A 93 -19.12 -18.14 8.16
C PRO A 93 -19.49 -19.52 8.69
N ASP A 94 -19.36 -20.57 7.89
CA ASP A 94 -19.54 -21.98 8.29
C ASP A 94 -18.27 -22.63 8.84
N HIS A 95 -17.22 -21.83 9.07
CA HIS A 95 -15.88 -22.24 9.54
C HIS A 95 -15.08 -23.12 8.57
N ARG A 96 -15.52 -23.35 7.34
CA ARG A 96 -14.62 -23.84 6.29
C ARG A 96 -13.59 -22.78 5.97
N SER A 97 -12.47 -23.16 5.38
CA SER A 97 -11.40 -22.21 5.08
C SER A 97 -10.61 -22.62 3.84
N ILE A 98 -10.04 -21.61 3.19
CA ILE A 98 -9.01 -21.75 2.16
C ILE A 98 -7.74 -21.09 2.67
N VAL A 99 -6.64 -21.85 2.78
CA VAL A 99 -5.32 -21.31 3.12
C VAL A 99 -4.51 -21.12 1.84
N MET A 100 -3.92 -19.96 1.68
CA MET A 100 -3.09 -19.65 0.53
C MET A 100 -1.65 -20.11 0.75
N TYR A 101 -1.17 -20.94 -0.15
CA TYR A 101 0.20 -21.44 -0.19
C TYR A 101 1.01 -20.78 -1.31
N ARG A 102 2.33 -20.69 -1.13
CA ARG A 102 3.25 -20.26 -2.20
C ARG A 102 3.45 -21.36 -3.25
N ASP A 103 3.42 -22.60 -2.80
CA ASP A 103 3.52 -23.77 -3.65
C ASP A 103 2.23 -23.96 -4.44
N THR A 104 2.35 -24.03 -5.78
CA THR A 104 1.20 -24.11 -6.69
C THR A 104 0.43 -25.42 -6.55
N GLU A 105 1.12 -26.54 -6.30
CA GLU A 105 0.48 -27.86 -6.18
C GLU A 105 -0.32 -27.92 -4.86
N ARG A 106 0.27 -27.42 -3.77
CA ARG A 106 -0.44 -27.33 -2.47
C ARG A 106 -1.64 -26.39 -2.56
N MET A 107 -1.50 -25.25 -3.27
CA MET A 107 -2.63 -24.33 -3.48
C MET A 107 -3.73 -24.99 -4.30
N ALA A 108 -3.40 -25.69 -5.38
CA ALA A 108 -4.37 -26.44 -6.17
C ALA A 108 -5.07 -27.54 -5.33
N ALA A 109 -4.32 -28.27 -4.49
CA ALA A 109 -4.90 -29.25 -3.57
C ALA A 109 -5.85 -28.61 -2.55
N GLU A 110 -5.56 -27.42 -2.09
CA GLU A 110 -6.43 -26.64 -1.19
C GLU A 110 -7.75 -26.27 -1.89
N LEU A 111 -7.67 -25.76 -3.11
CA LEU A 111 -8.85 -25.40 -3.92
C LEU A 111 -9.68 -26.61 -4.29
N ALA A 112 -9.05 -27.78 -4.52
CA ALA A 112 -9.75 -29.03 -4.85
C ALA A 112 -10.72 -29.51 -3.76
N LYS A 113 -10.57 -29.06 -2.51
CA LYS A 113 -11.54 -29.31 -1.43
C LYS A 113 -12.91 -28.67 -1.72
N PHE A 114 -12.95 -27.64 -2.56
CA PHE A 114 -14.15 -26.90 -2.95
C PHE A 114 -14.59 -27.22 -4.38
N SER A 115 -13.64 -27.26 -5.33
CA SER A 115 -13.89 -27.64 -6.72
C SER A 115 -12.61 -28.21 -7.36
N ALA A 116 -12.70 -29.44 -7.85
CA ALA A 116 -11.63 -30.05 -8.64
C ALA A 116 -11.43 -29.36 -9.99
N ARG A 117 -12.47 -28.72 -10.55
CA ARG A 117 -12.38 -27.90 -11.76
C ARG A 117 -11.57 -26.63 -11.48
N ASP A 118 -11.88 -25.93 -10.40
CA ASP A 118 -11.22 -24.68 -10.03
C ASP A 118 -9.74 -24.89 -9.70
N ALA A 119 -9.41 -26.01 -9.07
CA ALA A 119 -8.02 -26.39 -8.84
C ALA A 119 -7.23 -26.54 -10.14
N ARG A 120 -7.81 -27.21 -11.16
CA ARG A 120 -7.18 -27.34 -12.49
C ARG A 120 -7.07 -25.99 -13.20
N THR A 121 -8.12 -25.17 -13.14
CA THR A 121 -8.09 -23.80 -13.70
C THR A 121 -7.00 -22.95 -13.08
N TYR A 122 -6.84 -23.00 -11.75
CA TYR A 122 -5.76 -22.30 -11.06
C TYR A 122 -4.38 -22.75 -11.53
N SER A 123 -4.15 -24.07 -11.62
CA SER A 123 -2.87 -24.62 -12.09
C SER A 123 -2.56 -24.20 -13.52
N GLN A 124 -3.58 -24.18 -14.39
CA GLN A 124 -3.43 -23.76 -15.77
C GLN A 124 -3.10 -22.26 -15.88
N LEU A 125 -3.86 -21.39 -15.16
CA LEU A 125 -3.58 -19.96 -15.11
C LEU A 125 -2.16 -19.67 -14.61
N HIS A 126 -1.69 -20.43 -13.63
CA HIS A 126 -0.33 -20.29 -13.11
C HIS A 126 0.72 -20.70 -14.16
N ALA A 127 0.50 -21.82 -14.85
CA ALA A 127 1.39 -22.28 -15.90
C ALA A 127 1.48 -21.30 -17.07
N ASP A 128 0.34 -20.70 -17.46
CA ASP A 128 0.26 -19.83 -18.63
C ASP A 128 0.79 -18.41 -18.38
N TYR A 129 0.61 -17.87 -17.15
CA TYR A 129 0.81 -16.43 -16.92
C TYR A 129 1.83 -16.06 -15.85
N ALA A 130 2.31 -16.99 -15.01
CA ALA A 130 3.23 -16.62 -13.91
C ALA A 130 4.54 -16.03 -14.44
N GLU A 131 5.12 -16.63 -15.47
CA GLU A 131 6.34 -16.13 -16.10
C GLU A 131 6.13 -14.75 -16.75
N PHE A 132 5.03 -14.56 -17.47
CA PHE A 132 4.67 -13.26 -18.07
C PHE A 132 4.53 -12.17 -17.02
N ILE A 133 3.89 -12.48 -15.88
CA ILE A 133 3.76 -11.52 -14.78
C ILE A 133 5.14 -11.13 -14.24
N ASP A 134 6.02 -12.08 -14.01
CA ASP A 134 7.33 -11.82 -13.41
C ASP A 134 8.31 -11.14 -14.36
N THR A 135 8.30 -11.50 -15.63
CA THR A 135 9.28 -11.01 -16.61
C THR A 135 8.82 -9.76 -17.37
N THR A 136 7.52 -9.60 -17.55
CA THR A 136 6.95 -8.51 -18.36
C THR A 136 6.20 -7.49 -17.50
N TYR A 137 5.25 -7.95 -16.69
CA TYR A 137 4.37 -7.03 -15.98
C TYR A 137 5.00 -6.39 -14.73
N ARG A 138 5.65 -7.18 -13.88
CA ARG A 138 6.29 -6.67 -12.65
C ARG A 138 7.38 -5.61 -12.92
N PRO A 139 8.24 -5.74 -13.94
CA PRO A 139 9.20 -4.70 -14.32
C PRO A 139 8.57 -3.35 -14.67
N LEU A 140 7.33 -3.33 -15.21
CA LEU A 140 6.64 -2.08 -15.53
C LEU A 140 6.41 -1.19 -14.30
N MET A 141 6.40 -1.74 -13.09
CA MET A 141 6.32 -0.96 -11.85
C MET A 141 7.56 -0.08 -11.63
N TYR A 142 8.70 -0.48 -12.20
CA TYR A 142 10.00 0.18 -12.04
C TYR A 142 10.47 0.89 -13.31
N SER A 143 9.52 1.35 -14.11
CA SER A 143 9.73 2.20 -15.28
C SER A 143 8.66 3.30 -15.32
N PRO A 144 8.90 4.45 -15.97
CA PRO A 144 7.85 5.43 -16.20
C PRO A 144 6.67 4.81 -16.96
N ALA A 145 5.45 5.16 -16.56
CA ALA A 145 4.26 4.63 -17.20
C ALA A 145 4.18 5.01 -18.68
N LEU A 146 3.98 4.03 -19.54
CA LEU A 146 3.79 4.25 -20.97
C LEU A 146 2.40 4.81 -21.28
N PRO A 147 2.27 5.68 -22.31
CA PRO A 147 0.98 6.03 -22.87
C PRO A 147 0.19 4.77 -23.26
N PRO A 148 -1.14 4.74 -23.11
CA PRO A 148 -1.94 3.53 -23.35
C PRO A 148 -1.73 2.90 -24.74
N SER A 149 -1.49 3.71 -25.76
CA SER A 149 -1.19 3.22 -27.13
C SER A 149 0.14 2.49 -27.22
N LEU A 150 1.17 2.96 -26.52
CA LEU A 150 2.49 2.33 -26.50
C LEU A 150 2.50 1.08 -25.61
N GLU A 151 1.84 1.16 -24.46
CA GLU A 151 1.66 0.00 -23.58
C GLU A 151 0.86 -1.10 -24.28
N GLY A 152 -0.23 -0.73 -24.97
CA GLY A 152 -1.03 -1.66 -25.75
C GLY A 152 -0.21 -2.34 -26.85
N ALA A 153 0.56 -1.55 -27.62
CA ALA A 153 1.44 -2.09 -28.66
C ALA A 153 2.52 -3.04 -28.11
N GLU A 154 3.01 -2.78 -26.90
CA GLU A 154 3.96 -3.69 -26.23
C GLU A 154 3.30 -5.01 -25.81
N LEU A 155 2.11 -4.93 -25.22
CA LEU A 155 1.34 -6.11 -24.80
C LEU A 155 0.86 -6.96 -25.99
N GLU A 156 0.53 -6.35 -27.14
CA GLU A 156 0.10 -7.07 -28.33
C GLU A 156 1.18 -7.99 -28.93
N LYS A 157 2.44 -7.87 -28.51
CA LYS A 157 3.54 -8.72 -29.00
C LYS A 157 3.47 -10.17 -28.55
N SER A 158 2.75 -10.46 -27.45
CA SER A 158 2.58 -11.81 -26.93
C SER A 158 1.11 -12.22 -26.86
N GLU A 159 0.84 -13.51 -26.76
CA GLU A 159 -0.53 -14.03 -26.58
C GLU A 159 -1.07 -13.65 -25.19
N GLU A 160 -0.24 -13.78 -24.17
CA GLU A 160 -0.56 -13.42 -22.78
C GLU A 160 -0.90 -11.93 -22.68
N GLY A 161 -0.13 -11.08 -23.35
CA GLY A 161 -0.36 -9.64 -23.38
C GLY A 161 -1.68 -9.28 -24.08
N ARG A 162 -2.01 -9.92 -25.21
CA ARG A 162 -3.30 -9.75 -25.90
C ARG A 162 -4.47 -10.17 -25.01
N THR A 163 -4.35 -11.29 -24.33
CA THR A 163 -5.36 -11.78 -23.40
C THR A 163 -5.52 -10.81 -22.21
N MET A 164 -4.42 -10.30 -21.68
CA MET A 164 -4.45 -9.28 -20.62
C MET A 164 -5.19 -8.00 -21.06
N LEU A 165 -5.01 -7.56 -22.32
CA LEU A 165 -5.75 -6.42 -22.87
C LEU A 165 -7.26 -6.67 -22.92
N GLN A 166 -7.69 -7.90 -23.23
CA GLN A 166 -9.11 -8.29 -23.19
C GLN A 166 -9.64 -8.24 -21.74
N TRP A 167 -8.92 -8.81 -20.79
CA TRP A 167 -9.32 -8.80 -19.38
C TRP A 167 -9.33 -7.41 -18.74
N ARG A 168 -8.59 -6.45 -19.29
CA ARG A 168 -8.71 -5.04 -18.88
C ARG A 168 -10.11 -4.46 -19.10
N GLN A 169 -10.91 -5.05 -19.99
CA GLN A 169 -12.29 -4.60 -20.22
C GLN A 169 -13.27 -5.17 -19.20
N SER A 170 -12.87 -6.18 -18.44
CA SER A 170 -13.73 -6.88 -17.47
C SER A 170 -13.68 -6.25 -16.09
N THR A 171 -14.69 -6.56 -15.28
CA THR A 171 -14.62 -6.38 -13.82
C THR A 171 -13.92 -7.58 -13.17
N PRO A 172 -13.39 -7.47 -11.93
CA PRO A 172 -12.90 -8.62 -11.18
C PRO A 172 -13.92 -9.75 -11.05
N ILE A 173 -15.19 -9.41 -10.78
CA ILE A 173 -16.29 -10.38 -10.64
C ILE A 173 -16.55 -11.12 -11.96
N GLN A 174 -16.56 -10.41 -13.09
CA GLN A 174 -16.75 -11.06 -14.40
C GLN A 174 -15.66 -12.07 -14.66
N LEU A 175 -14.40 -11.71 -14.42
CA LEU A 175 -13.28 -12.59 -14.63
C LEU A 175 -13.29 -13.80 -13.70
N LEU A 176 -13.61 -13.61 -12.42
CA LEU A 176 -13.73 -14.72 -11.47
C LEU A 176 -14.86 -15.68 -11.83
N ASN A 177 -15.99 -15.19 -12.35
CA ASN A 177 -17.09 -16.03 -12.83
C ASN A 177 -16.75 -16.79 -14.13
N GLU A 178 -15.86 -16.25 -14.94
CA GLU A 178 -15.33 -16.94 -16.13
C GLU A 178 -14.40 -18.09 -15.72
N PHE A 179 -13.52 -17.87 -14.76
CA PHE A 179 -12.53 -18.85 -14.35
C PHE A 179 -13.07 -19.94 -13.42
N PHE A 180 -13.84 -19.57 -12.41
CA PHE A 180 -14.17 -20.43 -11.28
C PHE A 180 -15.68 -20.68 -11.14
N GLU A 181 -16.03 -21.88 -10.68
CA GLU A 181 -17.41 -22.25 -10.39
C GLU A 181 -17.76 -22.15 -8.90
N SER A 182 -16.81 -22.49 -7.98
CA SER A 182 -17.04 -22.42 -6.54
C SER A 182 -17.14 -20.98 -6.05
N GLU A 183 -18.20 -20.68 -5.31
CA GLU A 183 -18.39 -19.37 -4.68
C GLU A 183 -17.28 -19.07 -3.67
N GLU A 184 -16.85 -20.08 -2.90
CA GLU A 184 -15.77 -19.94 -1.91
C GLU A 184 -14.43 -19.60 -2.57
N VAL A 185 -14.11 -20.23 -3.68
CA VAL A 185 -12.90 -19.93 -4.46
C VAL A 185 -12.94 -18.50 -5.00
N LYS A 186 -14.10 -18.09 -5.54
CA LYS A 186 -14.30 -16.70 -6.01
C LYS A 186 -14.18 -15.68 -4.89
N VAL A 187 -14.80 -15.94 -3.73
CA VAL A 187 -14.69 -15.07 -2.54
C VAL A 187 -13.23 -14.95 -2.10
N HIS A 188 -12.50 -16.07 -2.01
CA HIS A 188 -11.10 -16.07 -1.64
C HIS A 188 -10.25 -15.17 -2.54
N PHE A 189 -10.39 -15.28 -3.85
CA PHE A 189 -9.61 -14.47 -4.78
C PHE A 189 -10.10 -13.02 -4.87
N LEU A 190 -11.41 -12.77 -4.78
CA LEU A 190 -11.96 -11.42 -4.74
C LEU A 190 -11.46 -10.64 -3.52
N THR A 191 -11.37 -11.29 -2.36
CA THR A 191 -10.84 -10.69 -1.14
C THR A 191 -9.43 -10.11 -1.37
N ARG A 192 -8.60 -10.75 -2.17
CA ARG A 192 -7.25 -10.26 -2.50
C ARG A 192 -7.24 -8.95 -3.29
N MET A 193 -8.33 -8.65 -4.00
CA MET A 193 -8.54 -7.36 -4.67
C MET A 193 -9.06 -6.32 -3.69
N THR A 194 -10.09 -6.69 -2.96
CA THR A 194 -10.81 -5.78 -2.08
C THR A 194 -9.93 -5.29 -0.91
N VAL A 195 -9.02 -6.13 -0.40
CA VAL A 195 -8.02 -5.73 0.64
C VAL A 195 -7.01 -4.68 0.16
N LEU A 196 -6.98 -4.33 -1.11
CA LEU A 196 -6.15 -3.25 -1.66
C LEU A 196 -6.96 -2.03 -2.10
N GLY A 197 -8.26 -2.01 -1.84
CA GLY A 197 -9.15 -0.92 -2.21
C GLY A 197 -9.65 -0.95 -3.63
N PHE A 198 -9.50 -2.07 -4.34
CA PHE A 198 -10.10 -2.22 -5.66
C PHE A 198 -11.59 -2.57 -5.51
N PRO A 199 -12.51 -1.77 -6.06
CA PRO A 199 -13.92 -2.12 -6.06
C PRO A 199 -14.16 -3.43 -6.83
N PRO A 200 -14.98 -4.36 -6.29
CA PRO A 200 -15.17 -5.69 -6.87
C PRO A 200 -15.84 -5.67 -8.25
N ASP A 201 -16.63 -4.65 -8.54
CA ASP A 201 -17.42 -4.47 -9.75
C ASP A 201 -16.86 -3.37 -10.69
N GLN A 202 -15.66 -2.88 -10.45
CA GLN A 202 -15.06 -1.81 -11.25
C GLN A 202 -14.56 -2.34 -12.60
N HIS A 203 -15.12 -1.81 -13.70
CA HIS A 203 -14.60 -2.06 -15.04
C HIS A 203 -13.14 -1.59 -15.20
N GLY A 204 -12.38 -2.31 -16.03
CA GLY A 204 -10.99 -2.00 -16.30
C GLY A 204 -10.00 -2.61 -15.29
N GLN A 205 -10.47 -3.43 -14.35
CA GLN A 205 -9.66 -4.00 -13.28
C GLN A 205 -9.62 -5.53 -13.25
N GLY A 206 -10.24 -6.22 -14.19
CA GLY A 206 -10.22 -7.69 -14.23
C GLY A 206 -8.81 -8.27 -14.31
N TRP A 207 -7.92 -7.68 -15.10
CA TRP A 207 -6.53 -8.10 -15.22
C TRP A 207 -5.74 -8.04 -13.90
N ILE A 208 -6.05 -7.10 -13.01
CA ILE A 208 -5.42 -7.02 -11.67
C ILE A 208 -5.81 -8.24 -10.84
N CYS A 209 -7.02 -8.77 -11.05
CA CYS A 209 -7.47 -9.99 -10.39
C CYS A 209 -6.54 -11.16 -10.72
N LEU A 210 -6.20 -11.38 -11.98
CA LEU A 210 -5.24 -12.40 -12.36
C LEU A 210 -3.87 -12.20 -11.71
N PHE A 211 -3.35 -10.97 -11.77
CA PHE A 211 -2.09 -10.64 -11.08
C PHE A 211 -2.15 -11.01 -9.59
N ARG A 212 -3.27 -10.76 -8.92
CA ARG A 212 -3.45 -11.07 -7.50
C ARG A 212 -3.68 -12.56 -7.22
N ILE A 213 -4.26 -13.31 -8.16
CA ILE A 213 -4.39 -14.76 -8.09
C ILE A 213 -3.01 -15.41 -8.12
N LEU A 214 -2.13 -14.95 -9.01
CA LEU A 214 -0.84 -15.56 -9.29
C LEU A 214 0.33 -15.04 -8.44
N THR A 215 0.15 -13.92 -7.71
CA THR A 215 1.18 -13.36 -6.85
C THR A 215 0.84 -13.53 -5.38
N GLY A 216 1.50 -14.45 -4.71
CA GLY A 216 1.19 -14.83 -3.34
C GLY A 216 2.36 -14.64 -2.37
N GLU A 217 2.81 -13.42 -2.09
CA GLU A 217 3.86 -13.18 -1.10
C GLU A 217 3.40 -12.24 0.01
N ALA A 218 3.84 -12.50 1.24
CA ALA A 218 3.60 -11.65 2.40
C ALA A 218 4.90 -11.48 3.21
N PRO A 219 5.96 -10.86 2.63
CA PRO A 219 7.19 -10.60 3.36
C PRO A 219 6.96 -9.60 4.48
N ILE A 220 7.36 -9.99 5.70
CA ILE A 220 7.25 -9.20 6.91
C ILE A 220 8.61 -8.60 7.21
N CYS A 221 8.68 -7.28 7.35
CA CYS A 221 9.91 -6.59 7.74
C CYS A 221 10.21 -6.85 9.22
N VAL A 222 11.38 -7.42 9.51
CA VAL A 222 11.80 -7.76 10.88
C VAL A 222 12.00 -6.48 11.69
N GLY A 223 11.41 -6.43 12.88
CA GLY A 223 11.40 -5.24 13.76
C GLY A 223 10.24 -4.27 13.50
N GLY A 224 9.46 -4.51 12.44
CA GLY A 224 8.32 -3.71 12.04
C GLY A 224 8.53 -2.98 10.70
N SER A 225 7.45 -2.49 10.14
CA SER A 225 7.40 -1.86 8.81
C SER A 225 8.37 -0.66 8.67
N GLN A 226 8.61 0.07 9.76
CA GLN A 226 9.45 1.26 9.78
C GLN A 226 10.94 0.96 9.55
N GLU A 227 11.40 -0.27 9.76
CA GLU A 227 12.79 -0.65 9.51
C GLU A 227 13.21 -0.49 8.05
N LEU A 228 12.27 -0.59 7.11
CA LEU A 228 12.52 -0.23 5.71
C LEU A 228 12.95 1.24 5.56
N ALA A 229 12.22 2.15 6.21
CA ALA A 229 12.52 3.58 6.16
C ALA A 229 13.85 3.90 6.86
N HIS A 230 14.12 3.25 7.99
CA HIS A 230 15.40 3.36 8.68
C HIS A 230 16.57 2.86 7.82
N GLY A 231 16.41 1.74 7.10
CA GLY A 231 17.40 1.23 6.16
C GLY A 231 17.66 2.20 5.02
N LEU A 232 16.61 2.72 4.38
CA LEU A 232 16.73 3.72 3.33
C LEU A 232 17.40 5.01 3.83
N ARG A 233 17.06 5.48 5.02
CA ARG A 233 17.74 6.61 5.67
C ARG A 233 19.23 6.34 5.84
N ARG A 234 19.60 5.16 6.35
CA ARG A 234 21.02 4.75 6.50
C ARG A 234 21.76 4.77 5.16
N VAL A 235 21.12 4.38 4.05
CA VAL A 235 21.70 4.49 2.70
C VAL A 235 21.94 5.94 2.31
N VAL A 236 20.96 6.83 2.53
CA VAL A 236 21.10 8.27 2.24
C VAL A 236 22.30 8.85 3.01
N GLU A 237 22.35 8.62 4.31
CA GLU A 237 23.40 9.15 5.21
C GLU A 237 24.78 8.56 4.90
N ALA A 238 24.87 7.26 4.60
CA ALA A 238 26.13 6.60 4.21
C ALA A 238 26.72 7.15 2.89
N ASN A 239 25.90 7.78 2.04
CA ASN A 239 26.33 8.40 0.80
C ASN A 239 26.38 9.95 0.89
N GLY A 240 26.49 10.50 2.12
CA GLY A 240 26.67 11.93 2.35
C GLY A 240 25.41 12.80 2.24
N GLY A 241 24.24 12.18 2.06
CA GLY A 241 22.95 12.88 2.16
C GLY A 241 22.57 13.18 3.61
N VAL A 242 21.62 14.06 3.79
CA VAL A 242 21.14 14.50 5.12
C VAL A 242 19.63 14.24 5.21
N VAL A 243 19.18 13.66 6.32
CA VAL A 243 17.76 13.46 6.63
C VAL A 243 17.42 14.20 7.92
N GLN A 244 16.59 15.22 7.81
CA GLN A 244 16.16 16.04 8.95
C GLN A 244 14.68 15.86 9.23
N THR A 245 14.34 15.55 10.46
CA THR A 245 12.98 15.45 10.99
C THR A 245 12.60 16.73 11.76
N ASN A 246 11.31 16.89 12.11
CA ASN A 246 10.75 18.12 12.68
C ASN A 246 10.98 19.36 11.79
N MET A 247 10.95 19.16 10.49
CA MET A 247 11.18 20.17 9.46
C MET A 247 9.92 20.36 8.63
N ASP A 248 9.04 21.27 9.06
CA ASP A 248 7.77 21.53 8.36
C ASP A 248 7.95 22.61 7.29
N VAL A 249 7.68 22.22 6.05
CA VAL A 249 7.80 23.09 4.87
C VAL A 249 6.55 23.94 4.71
N LYS A 250 6.73 25.27 4.75
CA LYS A 250 5.66 26.24 4.54
C LYS A 250 5.34 26.42 3.06
N ARG A 251 6.36 26.52 2.21
CA ARG A 251 6.20 26.67 0.75
C ARG A 251 7.46 26.30 -0.03
N ILE A 252 7.29 26.03 -1.33
CA ILE A 252 8.35 25.89 -2.30
C ILE A 252 8.69 27.27 -2.83
N LEU A 253 9.97 27.62 -2.85
CA LEU A 253 10.45 28.91 -3.34
C LEU A 253 10.59 28.88 -4.87
N LEU A 254 10.02 29.87 -5.52
CA LEU A 254 10.07 30.02 -6.98
C LEU A 254 10.88 31.26 -7.39
N ARG A 255 11.63 31.12 -8.48
CA ARG A 255 12.19 32.25 -9.24
C ARG A 255 11.67 32.15 -10.68
N GLY A 256 10.74 33.04 -11.02
CA GLY A 256 9.93 32.87 -12.24
C GLY A 256 9.14 31.56 -12.13
N ASN A 257 9.25 30.70 -13.13
CA ASN A 257 8.61 29.36 -13.13
C ASN A 257 9.53 28.22 -12.65
N ARG A 258 10.62 28.53 -11.94
CA ARG A 258 11.59 27.51 -11.47
C ARG A 258 11.59 27.38 -9.96
N ALA A 259 11.52 26.15 -9.45
CA ALA A 259 11.73 25.84 -8.04
C ALA A 259 13.22 25.99 -7.68
N THR A 260 13.50 26.78 -6.64
CA THR A 260 14.87 27.12 -6.21
C THR A 260 15.17 26.73 -4.77
N GLY A 261 14.22 26.17 -4.06
CA GLY A 261 14.38 25.76 -2.66
C GLY A 261 13.06 25.71 -1.91
N ILE A 262 13.16 25.74 -0.60
CA ILE A 262 12.01 25.67 0.32
C ILE A 262 12.11 26.76 1.40
N GLU A 263 10.96 27.21 1.88
CA GLU A 263 10.83 28.04 3.09
C GLU A 263 10.15 27.19 4.17
N MET A 264 10.74 27.15 5.34
CA MET A 264 10.23 26.45 6.50
C MET A 264 9.20 27.29 7.24
N THR A 265 8.42 26.67 8.13
CA THR A 265 7.40 27.37 8.94
C THR A 265 8.01 28.36 9.93
N ASP A 266 9.28 28.19 10.33
CA ASP A 266 10.04 29.13 11.15
C ASP A 266 10.62 30.32 10.36
N GLY A 267 10.38 30.36 9.03
CA GLY A 267 10.87 31.40 8.12
C GLY A 267 12.26 31.16 7.55
N SER A 268 12.97 30.12 7.99
CA SER A 268 14.27 29.76 7.41
C SER A 268 14.11 29.29 5.96
N ARG A 269 15.17 29.49 5.14
CA ARG A 269 15.17 29.14 3.71
C ARG A 269 16.35 28.24 3.40
N ILE A 270 16.08 27.22 2.59
CA ILE A 270 17.09 26.27 2.12
C ILE A 270 17.04 26.26 0.60
N GLU A 271 18.19 26.49 -0.04
CA GLU A 271 18.30 26.54 -1.49
C GLU A 271 18.60 25.16 -2.07
N ALA A 272 17.94 24.86 -3.21
CA ALA A 272 18.20 23.72 -4.07
C ALA A 272 18.87 24.23 -5.36
N ALA A 273 20.09 23.78 -5.62
CA ALA A 273 20.84 24.19 -6.80
C ALA A 273 20.26 23.58 -8.10
N LYS A 274 19.71 22.39 -8.03
CA LYS A 274 19.18 21.65 -9.18
C LYS A 274 17.66 21.52 -9.14
N ALA A 275 17.10 20.91 -8.10
CA ALA A 275 15.65 20.67 -8.04
C ALA A 275 15.13 20.44 -6.62
N VAL A 276 13.80 20.61 -6.50
CA VAL A 276 12.98 20.16 -5.37
C VAL A 276 12.16 18.95 -5.80
N VAL A 277 12.05 17.94 -4.94
CA VAL A 277 11.27 16.73 -5.19
C VAL A 277 10.21 16.61 -4.09
N THR A 278 8.95 16.48 -4.46
CA THR A 278 7.87 16.30 -3.49
C THR A 278 7.43 14.84 -3.41
N ASN A 279 7.40 14.32 -2.20
CA ASN A 279 6.84 13.00 -1.87
C ASN A 279 5.42 13.09 -1.28
N LEU A 280 4.80 14.26 -1.40
CA LEU A 280 3.48 14.56 -0.86
C LEU A 280 2.40 14.32 -1.92
N GLU A 281 1.13 14.25 -1.46
CA GLU A 281 0.00 14.17 -2.35
C GLU A 281 -0.15 15.45 -3.20
N PRO A 282 -0.82 15.40 -4.38
CA PRO A 282 -0.80 16.50 -5.34
C PRO A 282 -1.38 17.81 -4.82
N LYS A 283 -2.48 17.80 -4.05
CA LYS A 283 -3.12 19.05 -3.56
C LYS A 283 -2.21 19.78 -2.60
N LYS A 284 -1.52 19.04 -1.70
CA LYS A 284 -0.52 19.65 -0.80
C LYS A 284 0.66 20.18 -1.56
N SER A 285 1.22 19.38 -2.47
CA SER A 285 2.38 19.77 -3.25
C SER A 285 2.11 21.04 -4.06
N PHE A 286 1.00 21.08 -4.77
CA PHE A 286 0.78 22.12 -5.78
C PHE A 286 -0.12 23.25 -5.31
N LEU A 287 -1.27 22.95 -4.67
CA LEU A 287 -2.19 24.01 -4.24
C LEU A 287 -1.72 24.71 -2.97
N LYS A 288 -1.03 23.96 -2.07
CA LYS A 288 -0.58 24.50 -0.80
C LYS A 288 0.87 24.99 -0.84
N LEU A 289 1.84 24.14 -1.26
CA LEU A 289 3.26 24.50 -1.16
C LEU A 289 3.77 25.33 -2.34
N VAL A 290 3.26 25.13 -3.56
CA VAL A 290 3.57 25.97 -4.73
C VAL A 290 2.69 27.21 -4.75
N GLY A 291 1.41 27.07 -4.53
CA GLY A 291 0.36 28.08 -4.68
C GLY A 291 -0.31 27.98 -6.05
N GLU A 292 -1.65 28.01 -6.05
CA GLU A 292 -2.45 27.85 -7.27
C GLU A 292 -2.15 28.92 -8.32
N GLU A 293 -1.85 30.11 -7.88
CA GLU A 293 -1.52 31.29 -8.71
C GLU A 293 -0.26 31.11 -9.58
N HIS A 294 0.60 30.14 -9.22
CA HIS A 294 1.82 29.82 -9.96
C HIS A 294 1.65 28.65 -10.94
N LEU A 295 0.44 28.11 -11.06
CA LEU A 295 0.17 26.92 -11.86
C LEU A 295 -0.66 27.27 -13.12
N PRO A 296 -0.44 26.57 -14.24
CA PRO A 296 -1.40 26.62 -15.35
C PRO A 296 -2.80 26.19 -14.86
N SER A 297 -3.84 26.92 -15.25
CA SER A 297 -5.22 26.66 -14.78
C SER A 297 -5.70 25.24 -15.08
N SER A 298 -5.31 24.68 -16.24
CA SER A 298 -5.62 23.29 -16.61
C SER A 298 -4.96 22.26 -15.69
N PHE A 299 -3.74 22.53 -15.23
CA PHE A 299 -3.03 21.68 -14.26
C PHE A 299 -3.69 21.78 -12.87
N ALA A 300 -3.93 23.01 -12.40
CA ALA A 300 -4.59 23.23 -11.10
C ALA A 300 -5.96 22.55 -11.03
N THR A 301 -6.74 22.59 -12.12
CA THR A 301 -8.03 21.87 -12.21
C THR A 301 -7.85 20.35 -12.07
N ARG A 302 -6.85 19.75 -12.71
CA ARG A 302 -6.54 18.32 -12.57
C ARG A 302 -6.13 17.96 -11.14
N VAL A 303 -5.28 18.79 -10.51
CA VAL A 303 -4.89 18.62 -9.10
C VAL A 303 -6.12 18.65 -8.18
N LYS A 304 -7.05 19.60 -8.39
CA LYS A 304 -8.29 19.68 -7.59
C LYS A 304 -9.16 18.43 -7.74
N ASN A 305 -9.17 17.85 -8.94
CA ASN A 305 -9.95 16.65 -9.25
C ASN A 305 -9.28 15.35 -8.80
N TYR A 306 -8.00 15.38 -8.39
CA TYR A 306 -7.37 14.21 -7.78
C TYR A 306 -8.15 13.80 -6.53
N HIS A 307 -8.55 12.55 -6.46
CA HIS A 307 -9.50 12.09 -5.43
C HIS A 307 -8.97 10.92 -4.60
N ALA A 308 -9.41 10.91 -3.35
CA ALA A 308 -9.25 9.85 -2.38
C ALA A 308 -10.63 9.66 -1.70
N ARG A 309 -11.54 8.94 -2.37
CA ARG A 309 -12.93 8.70 -1.95
C ARG A 309 -13.14 7.25 -1.55
N GLY A 310 -12.12 6.45 -1.75
CA GLY A 310 -12.21 5.02 -1.61
C GLY A 310 -12.46 4.59 -0.18
N ARG A 311 -12.31 3.33 0.03
CA ARG A 311 -12.40 2.74 1.36
C ARG A 311 -11.31 3.26 2.27
N SER A 312 -11.66 3.42 3.51
CA SER A 312 -10.71 3.59 4.60
C SER A 312 -10.73 2.38 5.52
N LEU A 313 -9.94 2.41 6.56
CA LEU A 313 -9.85 1.34 7.55
C LEU A 313 -10.27 1.85 8.92
N PHE A 314 -11.17 1.12 9.56
CA PHE A 314 -11.34 1.16 11.01
C PHE A 314 -10.43 0.09 11.58
N THR A 315 -9.49 0.46 12.42
CA THR A 315 -8.39 -0.40 12.85
C THR A 315 -8.40 -0.58 14.36
N LEU A 316 -8.28 -1.84 14.80
CA LEU A 316 -7.95 -2.15 16.20
C LEU A 316 -6.52 -2.67 16.26
N HIS A 317 -5.68 -2.02 17.05
CA HIS A 317 -4.37 -2.53 17.43
C HIS A 317 -4.49 -3.21 18.77
N LEU A 318 -4.08 -4.46 18.87
CA LEU A 318 -4.29 -5.28 20.07
C LEU A 318 -2.97 -5.88 20.56
N ALA A 319 -2.68 -5.67 21.85
CA ALA A 319 -1.69 -6.45 22.59
C ALA A 319 -2.38 -7.69 23.17
N LEU A 320 -1.91 -8.87 22.84
CA LEU A 320 -2.53 -10.14 23.19
C LEU A 320 -1.62 -10.98 24.09
N SER A 321 -2.22 -11.72 25.03
CA SER A 321 -1.51 -12.68 25.89
C SER A 321 -1.21 -14.01 25.18
N GLU A 322 -1.97 -14.33 24.13
CA GLU A 322 -1.84 -15.54 23.30
C GLU A 322 -2.35 -15.24 21.88
N PRO A 323 -1.96 -16.00 20.85
CA PRO A 323 -2.46 -15.81 19.50
C PRO A 323 -3.90 -16.32 19.36
N PRO A 324 -4.67 -15.87 18.34
CA PRO A 324 -5.99 -16.37 18.07
C PRO A 324 -5.97 -17.87 17.76
N GLN A 325 -7.00 -18.59 18.23
CA GLN A 325 -7.26 -19.99 17.92
C GLN A 325 -8.59 -20.07 17.18
N TYR A 326 -8.50 -20.27 15.88
CA TYR A 326 -9.68 -20.27 15.01
C TYR A 326 -10.38 -21.63 15.02
N ILE A 327 -11.71 -21.62 15.04
CA ILE A 327 -12.54 -22.85 14.97
C ILE A 327 -12.21 -23.64 13.68
N ALA A 328 -11.99 -22.94 12.58
CA ALA A 328 -11.60 -23.52 11.29
C ALA A 328 -10.34 -24.38 11.34
N ALA A 329 -9.46 -24.14 12.32
CA ALA A 329 -8.22 -24.91 12.48
C ALA A 329 -8.47 -26.39 12.86
N ALA A 330 -9.64 -26.74 13.34
CA ALA A 330 -10.03 -28.15 13.57
C ALA A 330 -10.05 -28.98 12.28
N GLN A 331 -10.37 -28.34 11.15
CA GLN A 331 -10.37 -28.97 9.81
C GLN A 331 -9.14 -28.62 9.00
N ASN A 332 -8.57 -27.42 9.21
CA ASN A 332 -7.40 -26.92 8.50
C ASN A 332 -6.42 -26.26 9.48
N PRO A 333 -5.50 -27.02 10.10
CA PRO A 333 -4.56 -26.51 11.11
C PRO A 333 -3.69 -25.34 10.63
N SER A 334 -3.43 -25.24 9.32
CA SER A 334 -2.65 -24.15 8.72
C SER A 334 -3.29 -22.78 8.91
N VAL A 335 -4.58 -22.69 9.25
CA VAL A 335 -5.27 -21.44 9.59
C VAL A 335 -4.58 -20.74 10.77
N ASN A 336 -4.27 -21.46 11.86
CA ASN A 336 -3.64 -20.86 13.05
C ASN A 336 -2.17 -20.44 12.83
N THR A 337 -1.55 -20.93 11.78
CA THR A 337 -0.15 -20.63 11.42
C THR A 337 -0.02 -19.73 10.18
N SER A 338 -1.13 -19.24 9.66
CA SER A 338 -1.13 -18.25 8.58
C SER A 338 -0.86 -16.84 9.13
N PHE A 339 -0.19 -16.04 8.32
CA PHE A 339 0.15 -14.67 8.69
C PHE A 339 -1.08 -13.79 8.93
N SER A 340 -2.10 -13.91 8.09
CA SER A 340 -3.33 -13.12 8.16
C SER A 340 -4.55 -14.01 7.96
N GLN A 341 -5.60 -13.74 8.74
CA GLN A 341 -6.92 -14.34 8.52
C GLN A 341 -7.88 -13.30 7.94
N GLU A 342 -8.68 -13.73 6.99
CA GLU A 342 -9.57 -12.87 6.21
C GLU A 342 -10.99 -13.43 6.28
N MET A 343 -11.94 -12.64 6.81
CA MET A 343 -13.35 -12.97 6.94
C MET A 343 -14.18 -11.93 6.16
N PHE A 344 -14.52 -12.24 4.91
CA PHE A 344 -15.15 -11.33 3.96
C PHE A 344 -16.52 -11.83 3.46
N GLY A 345 -17.26 -12.53 4.31
CA GLY A 345 -18.59 -13.05 4.00
C GLY A 345 -18.56 -14.44 3.35
N ALA A 346 -19.73 -14.89 2.93
CA ALA A 346 -19.96 -16.20 2.30
C ALA A 346 -20.03 -16.13 0.77
N SER A 347 -20.23 -14.93 0.20
CA SER A 347 -20.48 -14.73 -1.22
C SER A 347 -19.83 -13.47 -1.76
N ILE A 348 -19.65 -13.42 -3.08
CA ILE A 348 -19.26 -12.19 -3.78
C ILE A 348 -20.23 -11.05 -3.45
N GLN A 349 -21.53 -11.35 -3.34
CA GLN A 349 -22.54 -10.34 -3.05
C GLN A 349 -22.35 -9.69 -1.67
N ASP A 350 -21.84 -10.41 -0.67
CA ASP A 350 -21.51 -9.82 0.64
C ASP A 350 -20.45 -8.74 0.51
N GLN A 351 -19.41 -8.95 -0.31
CA GLN A 351 -18.36 -7.95 -0.56
C GLN A 351 -18.89 -6.75 -1.36
N VAL A 352 -19.70 -7.00 -2.38
CA VAL A 352 -20.34 -5.91 -3.17
C VAL A 352 -21.21 -5.05 -2.27
N GLN A 353 -22.06 -5.65 -1.44
CA GLN A 353 -22.93 -4.91 -0.52
C GLN A 353 -22.13 -4.07 0.46
N ALA A 354 -21.03 -4.60 1.01
CA ALA A 354 -20.19 -3.86 1.93
C ALA A 354 -19.52 -2.65 1.25
N TYR A 355 -19.08 -2.77 -0.01
CA TYR A 355 -18.58 -1.63 -0.78
C TYR A 355 -19.65 -0.58 -1.07
N GLN A 356 -20.90 -1.00 -1.35
CA GLN A 356 -22.03 -0.11 -1.52
C GLN A 356 -22.38 0.64 -0.22
N ASP A 357 -22.34 -0.05 0.92
CA ASP A 357 -22.56 0.56 2.23
C ASP A 357 -21.49 1.62 2.52
N ILE A 358 -20.21 1.30 2.29
CA ILE A 358 -19.10 2.24 2.44
C ILE A 358 -19.27 3.47 1.55
N ALA A 359 -19.64 3.28 0.28
CA ALA A 359 -19.88 4.38 -0.65
C ALA A 359 -21.05 5.29 -0.22
N GLN A 360 -22.00 4.76 0.57
CA GLN A 360 -23.12 5.51 1.16
C GLN A 360 -22.79 6.11 2.54
N GLY A 361 -21.55 6.00 3.01
CA GLY A 361 -21.15 6.47 4.35
C GLY A 361 -21.69 5.62 5.50
N LYS A 362 -21.99 4.35 5.24
CA LYS A 362 -22.51 3.39 6.23
C LYS A 362 -21.41 2.41 6.61
N PRO A 363 -21.00 2.33 7.89
CA PRO A 363 -20.09 1.30 8.37
C PRO A 363 -20.69 -0.10 8.20
N PRO A 364 -20.01 -1.04 7.51
CA PRO A 364 -20.51 -2.40 7.32
C PRO A 364 -20.72 -3.11 8.66
N ARG A 365 -21.85 -3.81 8.80
CA ARG A 365 -22.17 -4.60 9.99
C ARG A 365 -21.76 -6.06 9.87
N LYS A 366 -21.53 -6.56 8.65
CA LYS A 366 -20.94 -7.87 8.40
C LYS A 366 -19.41 -7.80 8.46
N ALA A 367 -18.79 -8.93 8.76
CA ALA A 367 -17.33 -9.03 8.78
C ALA A 367 -16.74 -8.76 7.39
N MET A 368 -15.83 -7.80 7.33
CA MET A 368 -14.87 -7.59 6.26
C MET A 368 -13.47 -7.45 6.91
N LEU A 369 -13.15 -8.44 7.72
CA LEU A 369 -11.99 -8.40 8.60
C LEU A 369 -10.76 -8.96 7.90
N GLN A 370 -9.66 -8.22 8.00
CA GLN A 370 -8.32 -8.73 7.71
C GLN A 370 -7.48 -8.61 8.98
N ILE A 371 -6.92 -9.71 9.44
CA ILE A 371 -6.27 -9.80 10.76
C ILE A 371 -4.88 -10.41 10.65
N PRO A 372 -3.85 -9.60 10.36
CA PRO A 372 -2.47 -10.04 10.47
C PRO A 372 -2.00 -10.15 11.92
N ILE A 373 -1.20 -11.20 12.19
CA ILE A 373 -0.53 -11.46 13.46
C ILE A 373 1.00 -11.52 13.21
N PRO A 374 1.67 -10.37 13.07
CA PRO A 374 3.09 -10.34 12.69
C PRO A 374 4.01 -11.13 13.62
N THR A 375 3.68 -11.14 14.90
CA THR A 375 4.47 -11.79 15.96
C THR A 375 4.50 -13.32 15.88
N LEU A 376 3.70 -13.96 15.04
CA LEU A 376 3.85 -15.38 14.71
C LEU A 376 5.14 -15.66 13.92
N PHE A 377 5.69 -14.67 13.24
CA PHE A 377 6.85 -14.78 12.35
C PHE A 377 8.01 -13.88 12.77
N ASP A 378 7.70 -12.74 13.39
CA ASP A 378 8.66 -11.81 13.96
C ASP A 378 8.36 -11.53 15.44
N PRO A 379 8.86 -12.37 16.35
CA PRO A 379 8.60 -12.21 17.78
C PRO A 379 9.23 -10.94 18.38
N SER A 380 10.08 -10.23 17.65
CA SER A 380 10.66 -8.96 18.11
C SER A 380 9.65 -7.81 18.22
N GLN A 381 8.43 -8.01 17.71
CA GLN A 381 7.36 -7.01 17.77
C GLN A 381 6.48 -7.12 19.04
N ALA A 382 6.77 -8.05 19.97
CA ALA A 382 6.09 -8.12 21.27
C ALA A 382 7.03 -8.70 22.34
N PRO A 383 6.70 -8.55 23.65
CA PRO A 383 7.39 -9.26 24.72
C PRO A 383 7.29 -10.79 24.54
N ALA A 384 8.27 -11.53 25.08
CA ALA A 384 8.35 -12.98 24.94
C ALA A 384 7.02 -13.69 25.30
N GLY A 385 6.53 -14.53 24.40
CA GLY A 385 5.26 -15.27 24.56
C GLY A 385 3.99 -14.41 24.46
N LYS A 386 4.10 -13.16 24.01
CA LYS A 386 2.99 -12.25 23.74
C LYS A 386 2.88 -11.96 22.25
N HIS A 387 1.74 -11.42 21.84
CA HIS A 387 1.44 -11.19 20.43
C HIS A 387 0.84 -9.80 20.18
N THR A 388 1.04 -9.30 18.96
CA THR A 388 0.30 -8.16 18.42
C THR A 388 -0.64 -8.64 17.34
N ALA A 389 -1.84 -8.05 17.31
CA ALA A 389 -2.77 -8.20 16.21
C ALA A 389 -3.17 -6.82 15.68
N VAL A 390 -3.38 -6.74 14.39
CA VAL A 390 -4.03 -5.61 13.74
C VAL A 390 -5.34 -6.12 13.16
N VAL A 391 -6.47 -5.59 13.59
CA VAL A 391 -7.78 -5.94 13.04
C VAL A 391 -8.22 -4.80 12.14
N TRP A 392 -8.23 -5.03 10.85
CA TRP A 392 -8.76 -4.09 9.86
C TRP A 392 -10.19 -4.45 9.49
N GLN A 393 -11.09 -3.48 9.63
CA GLN A 393 -12.43 -3.52 9.09
C GLN A 393 -12.58 -2.40 8.06
N TYR A 394 -12.99 -2.72 6.86
CA TYR A 394 -13.23 -1.69 5.84
C TYR A 394 -14.41 -0.82 6.24
N ALA A 395 -14.24 0.50 6.10
CA ALA A 395 -15.16 1.48 6.62
C ALA A 395 -15.14 2.78 5.80
N PRO A 396 -16.23 3.55 5.77
CA PRO A 396 -16.26 4.85 5.12
C PRO A 396 -15.47 5.89 5.92
N TYR A 397 -14.83 6.83 5.24
CA TYR A 397 -14.22 7.99 5.90
C TYR A 397 -15.30 8.90 6.50
N ASN A 398 -16.32 9.21 5.70
CA ASN A 398 -17.45 10.04 6.12
C ASN A 398 -18.61 9.17 6.61
N VAL A 399 -19.14 9.46 7.78
CA VAL A 399 -20.30 8.78 8.36
C VAL A 399 -21.46 9.75 8.50
N GLY A 400 -22.53 9.48 7.76
CA GLY A 400 -23.69 10.36 7.75
C GLY A 400 -23.38 11.77 7.21
N ALA A 401 -24.17 12.76 7.64
CA ALA A 401 -24.00 14.16 7.24
C ALA A 401 -22.83 14.87 7.95
N GLU A 402 -22.34 14.32 9.04
CA GLU A 402 -21.30 14.92 9.88
C GLU A 402 -19.87 14.64 9.37
N GLY A 403 -19.75 13.93 8.25
CA GLY A 403 -18.45 13.56 7.69
C GLY A 403 -17.63 12.68 8.64
N PRO A 404 -16.30 12.90 8.76
CA PRO A 404 -15.46 12.08 9.63
C PRO A 404 -15.80 12.24 11.12
N ALA A 405 -16.40 13.35 11.55
CA ALA A 405 -16.84 13.55 12.93
C ALA A 405 -17.97 12.59 13.34
N GLY A 406 -18.70 12.03 12.36
CA GLY A 406 -19.74 11.04 12.58
C GLY A 406 -19.25 9.74 13.24
N TRP A 407 -17.93 9.46 13.24
CA TRP A 407 -17.35 8.33 13.97
C TRP A 407 -17.39 8.49 15.48
N LYS A 408 -17.20 9.70 15.97
CA LYS A 408 -17.01 9.99 17.40
C LYS A 408 -18.07 9.38 18.34
N PRO A 409 -19.39 9.45 18.04
CA PRO A 409 -20.41 8.98 18.98
C PRO A 409 -20.49 7.46 19.14
N PHE A 410 -20.01 6.66 18.19
CA PHE A 410 -20.17 5.20 18.23
C PHE A 410 -18.88 4.39 17.96
N ARG A 411 -17.70 5.01 17.91
CA ARG A 411 -16.44 4.33 17.63
C ARG A 411 -16.14 3.17 18.60
N GLU A 412 -16.46 3.36 19.89
CA GLU A 412 -16.25 2.33 20.91
C GLU A 412 -17.25 1.17 20.75
N GLU A 413 -18.53 1.48 20.45
CA GLU A 413 -19.54 0.46 20.14
C GLU A 413 -19.15 -0.34 18.90
N TYR A 414 -18.67 0.36 17.86
CA TYR A 414 -18.24 -0.30 16.62
C TYR A 414 -16.99 -1.16 16.83
N ALA A 415 -16.04 -0.72 17.65
CA ALA A 415 -14.88 -1.52 18.04
C ALA A 415 -15.30 -2.80 18.78
N ALA A 416 -16.25 -2.70 19.72
CA ALA A 416 -16.82 -3.86 20.41
C ALA A 416 -17.51 -4.83 19.43
N HIS A 417 -18.29 -4.30 18.49
CA HIS A 417 -18.92 -5.08 17.45
C HIS A 417 -17.89 -5.84 16.58
N ILE A 418 -16.80 -5.19 16.17
CA ILE A 418 -15.71 -5.83 15.41
C ILE A 418 -15.08 -6.98 16.22
N LEU A 419 -14.85 -6.78 17.51
CA LEU A 419 -14.33 -7.85 18.38
C LEU A 419 -15.31 -9.02 18.50
N ASP A 420 -16.61 -8.76 18.55
CA ASP A 420 -17.63 -9.82 18.59
C ASP A 420 -17.69 -10.58 17.26
N LEU A 421 -17.58 -9.90 16.12
CA LEU A 421 -17.42 -10.55 14.83
C LEU A 421 -16.18 -11.46 14.79
N TRP A 422 -15.04 -11.00 15.32
CA TRP A 422 -13.83 -11.82 15.35
C TRP A 422 -13.95 -13.02 16.29
N ARG A 423 -14.56 -12.84 17.47
CA ARG A 423 -14.79 -13.92 18.46
C ARG A 423 -15.66 -15.05 17.91
N TYR A 424 -16.55 -14.77 16.98
CA TYR A 424 -17.31 -15.80 16.28
C TYR A 424 -16.40 -16.82 15.59
N TYR A 425 -15.25 -16.39 15.10
CA TYR A 425 -14.26 -17.26 14.42
C TYR A 425 -13.14 -17.72 15.36
N ALA A 426 -12.75 -16.93 16.33
CA ALA A 426 -11.66 -17.18 17.27
C ALA A 426 -12.13 -16.92 18.73
N PRO A 427 -12.85 -17.88 19.34
CA PRO A 427 -13.53 -17.68 20.63
C PRO A 427 -12.58 -17.48 21.82
N ASN A 428 -11.30 -17.83 21.68
CA ASN A 428 -10.30 -17.58 22.72
C ASN A 428 -9.92 -16.09 22.88
N ILE A 429 -10.32 -15.20 21.95
CA ILE A 429 -10.05 -13.76 22.05
C ILE A 429 -11.05 -13.12 23.02
N THR A 430 -10.95 -13.51 24.27
CA THR A 430 -11.76 -13.00 25.37
C THR A 430 -11.17 -11.70 25.94
N LYS A 431 -11.92 -10.98 26.78
CA LYS A 431 -11.49 -9.71 27.34
C LYS A 431 -10.18 -9.82 28.15
N ASP A 432 -9.99 -10.92 28.87
CA ASP A 432 -8.78 -11.19 29.66
C ASP A 432 -7.55 -11.54 28.83
N LYS A 433 -7.73 -11.90 27.54
CA LYS A 433 -6.64 -12.16 26.60
C LYS A 433 -6.16 -10.90 25.87
N ILE A 434 -6.95 -9.86 25.88
CA ILE A 434 -6.59 -8.54 25.33
C ILE A 434 -5.95 -7.72 26.43
N LEU A 435 -4.63 -7.60 26.39
CA LEU A 435 -3.83 -6.85 27.39
C LEU A 435 -3.93 -5.34 27.20
N GLY A 436 -4.09 -4.89 25.96
CA GLY A 436 -4.24 -3.49 25.59
C GLY A 436 -4.84 -3.34 24.21
N MET A 437 -5.56 -2.26 23.98
CA MET A 437 -6.20 -1.95 22.70
C MET A 437 -6.07 -0.47 22.37
N SER A 438 -5.80 -0.17 21.11
CA SER A 438 -5.91 1.18 20.54
C SER A 438 -6.87 1.15 19.35
N ILE A 439 -7.84 2.07 19.35
CA ILE A 439 -8.88 2.18 18.31
C ILE A 439 -8.52 3.35 17.41
N HIS A 440 -8.42 3.09 16.11
CA HIS A 440 -8.21 4.10 15.09
C HIS A 440 -9.37 4.08 14.08
N ASP A 441 -10.17 5.13 14.06
CA ASP A 441 -11.14 5.34 12.99
C ASP A 441 -10.45 5.94 11.75
N PRO A 442 -11.12 6.01 10.59
CA PRO A 442 -10.50 6.52 9.36
C PRO A 442 -9.91 7.93 9.46
N SER A 443 -10.45 8.80 10.34
CA SER A 443 -9.92 10.15 10.54
C SER A 443 -8.60 10.16 11.33
N ASP A 444 -8.37 9.14 12.16
CA ASP A 444 -7.08 8.95 12.85
C ASP A 444 -5.95 8.67 11.89
N THR A 445 -6.21 7.89 10.82
CA THR A 445 -5.22 7.60 9.77
C THR A 445 -4.77 8.88 9.06
N GLU A 446 -5.71 9.76 8.67
CA GLU A 446 -5.36 11.05 8.07
C GLU A 446 -4.66 11.98 9.06
N ARG A 447 -5.07 11.98 10.34
CA ARG A 447 -4.43 12.79 11.37
C ARG A 447 -2.99 12.37 11.65
N MET A 448 -2.69 11.06 11.63
CA MET A 448 -1.33 10.53 11.79
C MET A 448 -0.44 10.86 10.59
N ASN A 449 -1.01 10.81 9.40
CA ASN A 449 -0.31 11.13 8.17
C ASN A 449 -1.27 11.83 7.20
N ASP A 450 -1.24 13.15 7.20
CA ASP A 450 -2.12 13.99 6.41
C ASP A 450 -1.93 13.86 4.87
N ASN A 451 -0.94 13.06 4.45
CA ASN A 451 -0.77 12.64 3.06
C ASN A 451 -1.74 11.48 2.68
N LEU A 452 -2.32 10.82 3.69
CA LEU A 452 -3.34 9.78 3.55
C LEU A 452 -4.75 10.41 3.60
N VAL A 453 -5.01 11.30 2.65
CA VAL A 453 -6.26 12.07 2.58
C VAL A 453 -7.47 11.15 2.55
N GLY A 454 -8.50 11.47 3.35
CA GLY A 454 -9.69 10.63 3.49
C GLY A 454 -9.42 9.29 4.16
N GLY A 455 -8.30 9.16 4.90
CA GLY A 455 -7.89 7.91 5.54
C GLY A 455 -7.51 6.81 4.54
N VAL A 456 -7.30 7.14 3.26
CA VAL A 456 -6.96 6.19 2.20
C VAL A 456 -5.47 5.87 2.25
N ASP A 457 -5.14 4.65 2.65
CA ASP A 457 -3.77 4.18 2.92
C ASP A 457 -2.86 4.04 1.69
N VAL A 458 -3.44 4.13 0.48
CA VAL A 458 -2.72 4.01 -0.80
C VAL A 458 -2.50 5.35 -1.54
N VAL A 459 -2.68 6.47 -0.87
CA VAL A 459 -2.48 7.85 -1.41
C VAL A 459 -3.26 8.07 -2.70
N GLY A 460 -4.56 8.34 -2.57
CA GLY A 460 -5.51 8.46 -3.68
C GLY A 460 -6.10 7.10 -4.11
N ASP A 461 -7.21 7.17 -4.81
CA ASP A 461 -7.95 5.97 -5.21
C ASP A 461 -7.18 5.14 -6.25
N MET A 462 -7.40 3.82 -6.20
CA MET A 462 -6.85 2.86 -7.16
C MET A 462 -7.89 2.57 -8.25
N THR A 463 -8.30 3.62 -8.95
CA THR A 463 -9.27 3.56 -10.05
C THR A 463 -8.59 3.72 -11.41
N PRO A 464 -9.17 3.24 -12.52
CA PRO A 464 -8.52 3.29 -13.83
C PRO A 464 -8.10 4.69 -14.29
N ASP A 465 -8.83 5.73 -13.89
CA ASP A 465 -8.52 7.14 -14.15
C ASP A 465 -7.38 7.71 -13.30
N GLN A 466 -6.90 6.96 -12.29
CA GLN A 466 -5.78 7.30 -11.40
C GLN A 466 -4.73 6.18 -11.29
N MET A 467 -4.57 5.34 -12.31
CA MET A 467 -3.56 4.29 -12.36
C MET A 467 -2.70 4.37 -13.62
N GLY A 468 -1.49 3.83 -13.56
CA GLY A 468 -0.56 3.77 -14.69
C GLY A 468 -0.27 5.15 -15.26
N TYR A 469 -0.47 5.34 -16.56
CA TYR A 469 -0.31 6.62 -17.24
C TYR A 469 -1.24 7.73 -16.74
N PHE A 470 -2.34 7.38 -16.10
CA PHE A 470 -3.29 8.33 -15.55
C PHE A 470 -2.99 8.70 -14.08
N ARG A 471 -1.85 8.28 -13.51
CA ARG A 471 -1.47 8.61 -12.15
C ARG A 471 -0.31 9.60 -12.09
N PRO A 472 -0.42 10.76 -11.39
CA PRO A 472 -1.60 11.25 -10.64
C PRO A 472 -2.77 11.63 -11.52
N PHE A 473 -2.55 12.06 -12.76
CA PHE A 473 -3.57 12.35 -13.77
C PHE A 473 -2.94 12.38 -15.17
N ALA A 474 -3.76 12.18 -16.20
CA ALA A 474 -3.33 12.08 -17.59
C ALA A 474 -2.40 13.23 -18.02
N GLY A 475 -1.30 12.89 -18.66
CA GLY A 475 -0.28 13.81 -19.16
C GLY A 475 0.81 14.20 -18.16
N TRP A 476 0.71 13.72 -16.90
CA TRP A 476 1.64 14.10 -15.82
C TRP A 476 2.21 12.89 -15.06
N SER A 477 2.15 11.71 -15.66
CA SER A 477 2.71 10.46 -15.08
C SER A 477 4.24 10.39 -15.11
N GLY A 478 4.91 11.31 -15.81
CA GLY A 478 6.37 11.32 -16.01
C GLY A 478 7.17 11.94 -14.87
N TYR A 479 6.64 12.02 -13.67
CA TYR A 479 7.29 12.55 -12.44
C TYR A 479 7.65 14.04 -12.48
N ARG A 480 7.54 14.71 -13.61
CA ARG A 480 7.76 16.16 -13.79
C ARG A 480 6.50 16.94 -13.45
N SER A 481 6.65 18.22 -13.14
CA SER A 481 5.54 19.16 -12.95
C SER A 481 5.63 20.31 -13.96
N PRO A 482 4.62 21.18 -14.06
CA PRO A 482 4.71 22.38 -14.90
C PRO A 482 5.70 23.44 -14.35
N VAL A 483 6.13 23.29 -13.09
CA VAL A 483 7.16 24.13 -12.47
C VAL A 483 8.52 23.50 -12.75
N GLU A 484 9.38 24.23 -13.42
CA GLU A 484 10.73 23.79 -13.76
C GLU A 484 11.51 23.43 -12.48
N GLY A 485 12.23 22.30 -12.48
CA GLY A 485 12.99 21.85 -11.32
C GLY A 485 12.13 21.40 -10.14
N LEU A 486 10.84 21.11 -10.36
CA LEU A 486 9.97 20.48 -9.35
C LEU A 486 9.46 19.13 -9.85
N TYR A 487 9.80 18.07 -9.10
CA TYR A 487 9.45 16.68 -9.39
C TYR A 487 8.54 16.08 -8.33
N MET A 488 7.85 14.99 -8.70
CA MET A 488 7.02 14.16 -7.80
C MET A 488 7.62 12.77 -7.67
N CYS A 489 7.57 12.16 -6.48
CA CYS A 489 8.06 10.78 -6.28
C CYS A 489 7.20 9.93 -5.33
N GLY A 490 6.07 10.45 -4.86
CA GLY A 490 5.22 9.82 -3.85
C GLY A 490 4.31 8.71 -4.38
N GLY A 491 3.50 8.14 -3.50
CA GLY A 491 2.49 7.14 -3.82
C GLY A 491 1.38 7.64 -4.76
N SER A 492 1.27 8.94 -4.96
CA SER A 492 0.41 9.56 -5.98
C SER A 492 0.98 9.46 -7.41
N CYS A 493 2.22 8.99 -7.57
CA CYS A 493 2.81 8.73 -8.88
C CYS A 493 2.71 7.25 -9.24
N HIS A 494 2.96 6.89 -10.51
CA HIS A 494 3.13 5.50 -10.92
C HIS A 494 4.26 4.82 -10.09
N PRO A 495 4.14 3.55 -9.68
CA PRO A 495 3.05 2.60 -9.97
C PRO A 495 1.83 2.74 -9.04
N GLY A 496 1.85 3.64 -8.06
CA GLY A 496 0.73 3.89 -7.17
C GLY A 496 1.06 3.76 -5.70
N GLY A 497 0.02 3.58 -4.88
CA GLY A 497 0.17 3.32 -3.45
C GLY A 497 0.62 1.88 -3.15
N GLY A 498 0.98 1.66 -1.90
CA GLY A 498 1.59 0.43 -1.43
C GLY A 498 3.11 0.57 -1.21
N VAL A 499 3.71 -0.44 -0.57
CA VAL A 499 5.14 -0.40 -0.21
C VAL A 499 5.96 -1.15 -1.26
N HIS A 500 6.44 -0.42 -2.26
CA HIS A 500 7.27 -0.94 -3.35
C HIS A 500 8.44 -0.01 -3.72
N ALA A 501 8.44 1.25 -3.25
CA ALA A 501 9.44 2.28 -3.55
C ALA A 501 9.62 2.61 -5.06
N GLY A 502 8.73 2.11 -5.93
CA GLY A 502 8.80 2.32 -7.39
C GLY A 502 8.67 3.79 -7.79
N GLY A 503 7.80 4.56 -7.09
CA GLY A 503 7.67 6.00 -7.36
C GLY A 503 8.98 6.76 -7.14
N GLY A 504 9.72 6.43 -6.06
CA GLY A 504 11.03 7.01 -5.77
C GLY A 504 12.11 6.58 -6.75
N TYR A 505 12.14 5.29 -7.10
CA TYR A 505 13.06 4.72 -8.10
C TYR A 505 12.91 5.37 -9.47
N ASN A 506 11.69 5.43 -9.97
CA ASN A 506 11.39 5.99 -11.29
C ASN A 506 11.68 7.50 -11.33
N ALA A 507 11.29 8.24 -10.28
CA ALA A 507 11.59 9.66 -10.17
C ALA A 507 13.11 9.93 -10.19
N ALA A 508 13.89 9.14 -9.46
CA ALA A 508 15.35 9.26 -9.48
C ALA A 508 15.92 9.04 -10.90
N GLY A 509 15.37 8.05 -11.65
CA GLY A 509 15.76 7.80 -13.03
C GLY A 509 15.46 8.97 -13.97
N VAL A 510 14.27 9.56 -13.84
CA VAL A 510 13.86 10.75 -14.62
C VAL A 510 14.73 11.98 -14.27
N ILE A 511 14.97 12.21 -12.98
CA ILE A 511 15.83 13.30 -12.51
C ILE A 511 17.27 13.12 -13.01
N ALA A 512 17.78 11.89 -12.98
CA ALA A 512 19.13 11.62 -13.49
C ALA A 512 19.24 11.92 -14.99
N GLN A 513 18.24 11.58 -15.77
CA GLN A 513 18.18 11.92 -17.21
C GLN A 513 18.13 13.43 -17.43
N ASP A 514 17.28 14.17 -16.71
CA ASP A 514 17.08 15.62 -16.92
C ASP A 514 18.29 16.46 -16.49
N HIS A 515 19.11 15.94 -15.59
CA HIS A 515 20.28 16.64 -15.06
C HIS A 515 21.62 16.03 -15.51
N ASP A 516 21.60 15.16 -16.53
CA ASP A 516 22.77 14.46 -17.07
C ASP A 516 23.64 13.80 -15.98
N LEU A 517 22.98 13.20 -14.96
CA LEU A 517 23.68 12.50 -13.90
C LEU A 517 24.13 11.13 -14.38
N LYS A 518 25.33 10.73 -14.00
CA LYS A 518 25.81 9.37 -14.26
C LYS A 518 24.92 8.38 -13.48
N LYS A 519 24.04 7.68 -14.20
CA LYS A 519 23.21 6.62 -13.64
C LYS A 519 24.08 5.41 -13.33
N TRP A 520 24.12 4.98 -12.06
CA TRP A 520 24.89 3.82 -11.57
C TRP A 520 24.00 2.57 -11.39
N TRP A 521 22.70 2.69 -11.63
CA TRP A 521 21.71 1.61 -11.57
C TRP A 521 21.07 1.38 -12.95
N ASN A 522 20.42 0.22 -13.15
CA ASN A 522 19.78 -0.16 -14.44
C ASN A 522 18.43 0.52 -14.66
#